data_af1d544c48e1ddee3e8c1c1b961c7ad4
#
_entry.id   af1d544c48e1ddee3e8c1c1b961c7ad4
#
_cell.length_a   1.000
_cell.length_b   1.000
_cell.length_c   1.000
_cell.angle_alpha   90.00
_cell.angle_beta   90.00
_cell.angle_gamma   90.00
#
_symmetry.space_group_name_H-M   'P 1'
#
loop_
_entity.id
_entity.type
_entity.pdbx_description
1 polymer ?
#
loop_
_entity_poly.entity_id
_entity_poly.type
_entity_poly.pdbx_seq_one_letter_code
_entity_poly.pdbx_strand_id
1 'polypeptide(L)'
;MTTVPHFQILALNDAQTSENRIHSDDIAAKYGFEGALVSGANVFGYLCQPLVRHYKESWLSSGIVDVIFLKPAYQENLLTIKTEELSSKYNQRNHLTSAYNEKDVLIAKLESWLPRQLPPINELADLYKEPAEVERKEIRWDLISINQPWPSYR
;
A
#
# COMPACT_ATOMS: atom_id res chain seq x y z
N MET A 1 -23.30 -4.22 -15.76
CA MET A 1 -22.38 -3.89 -14.64
C MET A 1 -21.85 -5.20 -14.09
N THR A 2 -20.58 -5.46 -14.26
CA THR A 2 -19.96 -6.71 -13.76
C THR A 2 -19.48 -6.40 -12.36
N THR A 3 -20.25 -6.82 -11.37
CA THR A 3 -19.86 -6.67 -9.95
C THR A 3 -18.65 -7.54 -9.67
N VAL A 4 -17.56 -6.94 -9.23
CA VAL A 4 -16.41 -7.67 -8.73
C VAL A 4 -16.79 -8.28 -7.37
N PRO A 5 -16.65 -9.60 -7.18
CA PRO A 5 -17.13 -10.25 -5.98
C PRO A 5 -16.38 -9.79 -4.73
N HIS A 6 -17.13 -9.53 -3.66
CA HIS A 6 -16.55 -9.32 -2.32
C HIS A 6 -16.02 -10.65 -1.78
N PHE A 7 -14.99 -10.63 -0.99
CA PHE A 7 -14.47 -11.82 -0.33
C PHE A 7 -13.91 -11.51 1.06
N GLN A 8 -13.72 -12.54 1.85
CA GLN A 8 -13.07 -12.45 3.16
C GLN A 8 -11.74 -13.20 3.13
N ILE A 9 -10.78 -12.70 3.89
CA ILE A 9 -9.45 -13.29 4.02
C ILE A 9 -8.92 -13.06 5.43
N LEU A 10 -8.29 -14.09 6.00
CA LEU A 10 -7.52 -13.93 7.22
C LEU A 10 -6.19 -13.25 6.89
N ALA A 11 -5.94 -12.15 7.56
CA ALA A 11 -4.68 -11.43 7.40
C ALA A 11 -3.53 -12.24 8.01
N LEU A 12 -2.49 -12.49 7.23
CA LEU A 12 -1.34 -13.26 7.64
C LEU A 12 -0.11 -12.36 7.76
N ASN A 13 0.55 -12.44 8.90
CA ASN A 13 1.84 -11.80 9.11
C ASN A 13 2.96 -12.79 8.79
N ASP A 14 3.48 -12.74 7.59
CA ASP A 14 4.62 -13.52 7.11
C ASP A 14 5.96 -12.80 7.29
N ALA A 15 5.94 -11.59 7.88
CA ALA A 15 7.09 -10.74 8.07
C ALA A 15 7.67 -10.78 9.50
N GLN A 16 7.28 -11.75 10.34
CA GLN A 16 7.72 -11.86 11.74
C GLN A 16 9.24 -11.95 11.91
N THR A 17 9.92 -12.54 10.93
CA THR A 17 11.38 -12.70 10.91
C THR A 17 12.10 -11.62 10.09
N SER A 18 11.37 -10.61 9.59
CA SER A 18 11.96 -9.54 8.81
C SER A 18 12.84 -8.63 9.69
N GLU A 19 13.75 -7.88 9.05
CA GLU A 19 14.56 -6.87 9.73
C GLU A 19 13.69 -5.74 10.32
N ASN A 20 12.52 -5.48 9.73
CA ASN A 20 11.55 -4.55 10.27
C ASN A 20 10.76 -5.20 11.41
N ARG A 21 11.27 -5.03 12.61
CA ARG A 21 10.80 -5.73 13.83
C ARG A 21 9.41 -5.31 14.31
N ILE A 22 8.75 -4.32 13.71
CA ILE A 22 7.35 -3.94 14.04
C ILE A 22 6.36 -5.07 13.74
N HIS A 23 6.78 -6.07 12.98
CA HIS A 23 6.03 -7.28 12.68
C HIS A 23 6.15 -8.36 13.77
N SER A 24 6.84 -8.07 14.91
CA SER A 24 6.88 -8.92 16.09
C SER A 24 6.05 -8.29 17.23
N ASP A 25 5.37 -9.13 18.01
CA ASP A 25 4.48 -8.67 19.09
C ASP A 25 5.20 -7.81 20.13
N ASP A 26 6.41 -8.21 20.56
CA ASP A 26 7.21 -7.52 21.57
C ASP A 26 7.56 -6.08 21.17
N ILE A 27 7.83 -5.87 19.90
CA ILE A 27 8.21 -4.56 19.38
C ILE A 27 6.97 -3.73 19.06
N ALA A 28 5.95 -4.33 18.46
CA ALA A 28 4.69 -3.66 18.20
C ALA A 28 4.07 -3.09 19.47
N ALA A 29 4.07 -3.85 20.57
CA ALA A 29 3.58 -3.41 21.88
C ALA A 29 4.33 -2.19 22.42
N LYS A 30 5.66 -2.09 22.21
CA LYS A 30 6.47 -0.92 22.62
C LYS A 30 6.07 0.36 21.90
N TYR A 31 5.52 0.23 20.69
CA TYR A 31 5.02 1.37 19.90
C TYR A 31 3.52 1.61 20.09
N GLY A 32 2.87 0.90 21.03
CA GLY A 32 1.46 1.08 21.37
C GLY A 32 0.48 0.39 20.44
N PHE A 33 0.93 -0.59 19.66
CA PHE A 33 0.06 -1.45 18.84
C PHE A 33 -0.45 -2.64 19.64
N GLU A 34 -1.62 -3.15 19.27
CA GLU A 34 -2.29 -4.28 19.94
C GLU A 34 -1.56 -5.62 19.71
N GLY A 35 -0.73 -5.73 18.69
CA GLY A 35 0.03 -6.93 18.33
C GLY A 35 0.89 -6.71 17.09
N ALA A 36 1.52 -7.77 16.61
CA ALA A 36 2.34 -7.75 15.42
C ALA A 36 1.55 -7.33 14.18
N LEU A 37 2.09 -6.36 13.46
CA LEU A 37 1.43 -5.79 12.28
C LEU A 37 1.61 -6.71 11.08
N VAL A 38 0.54 -6.89 10.34
CA VAL A 38 0.60 -7.46 8.99
C VAL A 38 1.26 -6.45 8.05
N SER A 39 2.15 -6.91 7.19
CA SER A 39 2.88 -6.03 6.28
C SER A 39 1.94 -5.28 5.33
N GLY A 40 2.28 -4.03 5.01
CA GLY A 40 1.52 -3.24 4.03
C GLY A 40 1.49 -3.92 2.65
N ALA A 41 2.54 -4.67 2.30
CA ALA A 41 2.59 -5.45 1.06
C ALA A 41 1.51 -6.53 1.00
N ASN A 42 1.26 -7.22 2.13
CA ASN A 42 0.20 -8.24 2.21
C ASN A 42 -1.18 -7.60 2.10
N VAL A 43 -1.42 -6.51 2.84
CA VAL A 43 -2.70 -5.78 2.75
C VAL A 43 -2.92 -5.24 1.33
N PHE A 44 -1.89 -4.72 0.68
CA PHE A 44 -1.93 -4.32 -0.73
C PHE A 44 -2.30 -5.50 -1.64
N GLY A 45 -1.68 -6.66 -1.44
CA GLY A 45 -2.00 -7.88 -2.19
C GLY A 45 -3.48 -8.29 -2.05
N TYR A 46 -4.04 -8.20 -0.84
CA TYR A 46 -5.46 -8.49 -0.60
C TYR A 46 -6.38 -7.52 -1.35
N LEU A 47 -6.04 -6.22 -1.38
CA LEU A 47 -6.79 -5.21 -2.11
C LEU A 47 -6.73 -5.42 -3.64
N CYS A 48 -5.58 -5.86 -4.15
CA CYS A 48 -5.39 -6.13 -5.58
C CYS A 48 -6.09 -7.41 -6.05
N GLN A 49 -6.29 -8.37 -5.17
CA GLN A 49 -6.75 -9.72 -5.54
C GLN A 49 -8.06 -9.74 -6.35
N PRO A 50 -9.12 -8.96 -6.02
CA PRO A 50 -10.35 -8.94 -6.81
C PRO A 50 -10.11 -8.46 -8.24
N LEU A 51 -9.26 -7.46 -8.41
CA LEU A 51 -8.94 -6.85 -9.70
C LEU A 51 -8.11 -7.81 -10.57
N VAL A 52 -7.11 -8.45 -9.97
CA VAL A 52 -6.29 -9.47 -10.63
C VAL A 52 -7.15 -10.67 -11.04
N ARG A 53 -8.06 -11.16 -10.19
CA ARG A 53 -8.95 -12.26 -10.52
C ARG A 53 -9.89 -11.92 -11.68
N HIS A 54 -10.36 -10.68 -11.73
CA HIS A 54 -11.32 -10.24 -12.74
C HIS A 54 -10.65 -9.89 -14.08
N TYR A 55 -9.58 -9.09 -14.06
CA TYR A 55 -8.91 -8.56 -15.25
C TYR A 55 -7.65 -9.33 -15.65
N LYS A 56 -7.15 -10.22 -14.80
CA LYS A 56 -6.00 -11.08 -15.03
C LYS A 56 -4.77 -10.28 -15.51
N GLU A 57 -4.15 -10.75 -16.57
CA GLU A 57 -2.95 -10.20 -17.18
C GLU A 57 -3.12 -8.72 -17.56
N SER A 58 -4.30 -8.32 -18.01
CA SER A 58 -4.56 -6.93 -18.39
C SER A 58 -4.37 -5.96 -17.24
N TRP A 59 -4.74 -6.38 -16.02
CA TRP A 59 -4.54 -5.53 -14.85
C TRP A 59 -3.08 -5.55 -14.37
N LEU A 60 -2.43 -6.70 -14.40
CA LEU A 60 -1.02 -6.84 -14.00
C LEU A 60 -0.09 -6.04 -14.91
N SER A 61 -0.42 -5.97 -16.20
CA SER A 61 0.43 -5.28 -17.20
C SER A 61 0.19 -3.78 -17.31
N SER A 62 -1.02 -3.31 -16.97
CA SER A 62 -1.39 -1.91 -17.24
C SER A 62 -2.23 -1.24 -16.15
N GLY A 63 -2.52 -1.93 -15.05
CA GLY A 63 -3.23 -1.36 -13.92
C GLY A 63 -2.39 -0.28 -13.23
N ILE A 64 -3.04 0.83 -12.91
CA ILE A 64 -2.47 1.93 -12.12
C ILE A 64 -3.22 1.97 -10.79
N VAL A 65 -2.54 2.17 -9.70
CA VAL A 65 -3.14 2.17 -8.37
C VAL A 65 -2.63 3.33 -7.51
N ASP A 66 -3.52 3.78 -6.64
CA ASP A 66 -3.21 4.63 -5.49
C ASP A 66 -3.74 3.93 -4.24
N VAL A 67 -2.91 3.72 -3.24
CA VAL A 67 -3.25 2.99 -2.02
C VAL A 67 -3.02 3.84 -0.79
N ILE A 68 -4.00 3.83 0.13
CA ILE A 68 -3.92 4.52 1.41
C ILE A 68 -4.17 3.52 2.53
N PHE A 69 -3.19 3.38 3.42
CA PHE A 69 -3.31 2.62 4.66
C PHE A 69 -3.76 3.55 5.78
N LEU A 70 -4.86 3.23 6.44
CA LEU A 70 -5.52 4.08 7.43
C LEU A 70 -5.37 3.54 8.86
N LYS A 71 -5.37 2.23 9.00
CA LYS A 71 -5.27 1.52 10.28
C LYS A 71 -4.41 0.27 10.10
N PRO A 72 -3.77 -0.20 11.18
CA PRO A 72 -3.04 -1.46 11.13
C PRO A 72 -3.99 -2.65 10.95
N ALA A 73 -3.52 -3.66 10.21
CA ALA A 73 -4.09 -5.00 10.24
C ALA A 73 -3.19 -5.88 11.10
N TYR A 74 -3.79 -6.76 11.90
CA TYR A 74 -3.08 -7.68 12.77
C TYR A 74 -3.21 -9.12 12.28
N GLN A 75 -2.31 -9.97 12.77
CA GLN A 75 -2.37 -11.41 12.49
C GLN A 75 -3.79 -11.96 12.79
N GLU A 76 -4.30 -12.76 11.86
CA GLU A 76 -5.61 -13.41 11.95
C GLU A 76 -6.84 -12.46 11.96
N ASN A 77 -6.68 -11.15 11.74
CA ASN A 77 -7.83 -10.33 11.45
C ASN A 77 -8.58 -10.85 10.23
N LEU A 78 -9.89 -11.07 10.38
CA LEU A 78 -10.74 -11.40 9.26
C LEU A 78 -11.07 -10.13 8.49
N LEU A 79 -10.39 -9.92 7.36
CA LEU A 79 -10.63 -8.77 6.50
C LEU A 79 -11.73 -9.05 5.49
N THR A 80 -12.68 -8.12 5.39
CA THR A 80 -13.69 -8.10 4.31
C THR A 80 -13.22 -7.13 3.22
N ILE A 81 -12.98 -7.65 2.02
CA ILE A 81 -12.53 -6.89 0.85
C ILE A 81 -13.74 -6.61 -0.04
N LYS A 82 -14.04 -5.34 -0.23
CA LYS A 82 -15.15 -4.86 -1.07
C LYS A 82 -14.59 -4.08 -2.25
N THR A 83 -15.06 -4.38 -3.46
CA THR A 83 -14.67 -3.65 -4.67
C THR A 83 -15.88 -3.08 -5.36
N GLU A 84 -15.85 -1.80 -5.65
CA GLU A 84 -16.89 -1.06 -6.33
C GLU A 84 -16.35 -0.46 -7.62
N GLU A 85 -17.11 -0.57 -8.70
CA GLU A 85 -16.79 0.12 -9.95
C GLU A 85 -17.26 1.57 -9.83
N LEU A 86 -16.32 2.51 -9.97
CA LEU A 86 -16.61 3.93 -9.97
C LEU A 86 -17.05 4.38 -11.37
N SER A 87 -17.90 5.39 -11.44
CA SER A 87 -18.32 5.97 -12.72
C SER A 87 -17.11 6.54 -13.47
N SER A 88 -16.89 6.02 -14.68
CA SER A 88 -15.76 6.38 -15.51
C SER A 88 -15.84 7.82 -16.01
N LYS A 89 -14.85 8.64 -15.66
CA LYS A 89 -14.48 9.82 -16.45
C LYS A 89 -13.41 9.37 -17.45
N TYR A 90 -13.60 9.65 -18.75
CA TYR A 90 -12.58 9.38 -19.79
C TYR A 90 -12.41 7.92 -20.28
N ASN A 91 -13.48 7.11 -20.31
CA ASN A 91 -13.41 5.78 -20.93
C ASN A 91 -12.42 4.81 -20.26
N GLN A 92 -12.12 5.03 -18.99
CA GLN A 92 -11.27 4.18 -18.15
C GLN A 92 -12.15 3.40 -17.16
N ARG A 93 -11.76 2.18 -16.82
CA ARG A 93 -12.42 1.43 -15.74
C ARG A 93 -11.76 1.79 -14.43
N ASN A 94 -12.52 2.41 -13.54
CA ASN A 94 -12.05 2.84 -12.24
C ASN A 94 -12.74 1.99 -11.16
N HIS A 95 -11.97 1.59 -10.17
CA HIS A 95 -12.46 0.79 -9.05
C HIS A 95 -11.96 1.36 -7.74
N LEU A 96 -12.79 1.25 -6.73
CA LEU A 96 -12.40 1.45 -5.34
C LEU A 96 -12.46 0.09 -4.64
N THR A 97 -11.33 -0.37 -4.12
CA THR A 97 -11.28 -1.56 -3.27
C THR A 97 -10.96 -1.15 -1.85
N SER A 98 -11.75 -1.62 -0.91
CA SER A 98 -11.66 -1.27 0.51
C SER A 98 -11.54 -2.54 1.35
N ALA A 99 -10.67 -2.51 2.36
CA ALA A 99 -10.50 -3.57 3.34
C ALA A 99 -11.06 -3.13 4.70
N TYR A 100 -11.95 -3.90 5.27
CA TYR A 100 -12.55 -3.69 6.59
C TYR A 100 -12.22 -4.86 7.51
N ASN A 101 -12.00 -4.60 8.81
CA ASN A 101 -11.85 -5.65 9.80
C ASN A 101 -13.21 -6.13 10.32
N GLU A 102 -13.21 -7.06 11.29
CA GLU A 102 -14.42 -7.66 11.90
C GLU A 102 -15.32 -6.64 12.60
N LYS A 103 -14.77 -5.48 12.99
CA LYS A 103 -15.49 -4.38 13.63
C LYS A 103 -15.99 -3.34 12.63
N ASP A 104 -15.97 -3.68 11.33
CA ASP A 104 -16.32 -2.80 10.21
C ASP A 104 -15.48 -1.50 10.15
N VAL A 105 -14.25 -1.55 10.69
CA VAL A 105 -13.31 -0.45 10.62
C VAL A 105 -12.54 -0.51 9.30
N LEU A 106 -12.51 0.60 8.57
CA LEU A 106 -11.74 0.71 7.33
C LEU A 106 -10.23 0.69 7.62
N ILE A 107 -9.56 -0.33 7.15
CA ILE A 107 -8.11 -0.56 7.32
C ILE A 107 -7.31 0.11 6.22
N ALA A 108 -7.72 -0.11 4.97
CA ALA A 108 -7.04 0.44 3.80
C ALA A 108 -8.01 0.55 2.63
N LYS A 109 -7.69 1.44 1.70
CA LYS A 109 -8.39 1.59 0.43
C LYS A 109 -7.41 1.71 -0.73
N LEU A 110 -7.83 1.23 -1.89
CA LEU A 110 -7.08 1.26 -3.13
C LEU A 110 -7.98 1.76 -4.24
N GLU A 111 -7.61 2.86 -4.86
CA GLU A 111 -8.19 3.29 -6.13
C GLU A 111 -7.37 2.68 -7.27
N SER A 112 -8.05 2.15 -8.28
CA SER A 112 -7.42 1.50 -9.42
C SER A 112 -8.00 1.99 -10.73
N TRP A 113 -7.11 2.23 -11.68
CA TRP A 113 -7.44 2.59 -13.05
C TRP A 113 -6.91 1.55 -13.99
N LEU A 114 -7.73 1.13 -14.94
CA LEU A 114 -7.31 0.27 -16.04
C LEU A 114 -7.41 1.06 -17.35
N PRO A 115 -6.35 1.77 -17.76
CA PRO A 115 -6.35 2.56 -18.98
C PRO A 115 -6.39 1.64 -20.21
N ARG A 116 -7.03 2.07 -21.28
CA ARG A 116 -6.99 1.35 -22.58
C ARG A 116 -5.60 1.36 -23.19
N GLN A 117 -4.85 2.40 -22.92
CA GLN A 117 -3.47 2.58 -23.36
C GLN A 117 -2.69 3.19 -22.19
N LEU A 118 -1.52 2.63 -21.90
CA LEU A 118 -0.64 3.20 -20.89
C LEU A 118 -0.26 4.62 -21.31
N PRO A 119 -0.27 5.59 -20.35
CA PRO A 119 0.29 6.90 -20.63
C PRO A 119 1.73 6.73 -21.10
N PRO A 120 2.21 7.57 -22.02
CA PRO A 120 3.60 7.56 -22.40
C PRO A 120 4.44 7.70 -21.13
N ILE A 121 5.45 6.87 -20.98
CA ILE A 121 6.45 7.03 -19.94
C ILE A 121 7.20 8.33 -20.30
N ASN A 122 6.67 9.44 -19.83
CA ASN A 122 7.42 10.68 -19.89
C ASN A 122 8.61 10.47 -18.98
N GLU A 123 9.73 10.28 -19.60
CA GLU A 123 11.11 10.33 -19.15
C GLU A 123 11.30 10.80 -17.69
N LEU A 124 10.84 9.97 -16.73
CA LEU A 124 11.24 10.11 -15.32
C LEU A 124 12.78 9.98 -15.19
N ALA A 125 13.43 9.42 -16.21
CA ALA A 125 14.88 9.32 -16.28
C ALA A 125 15.60 10.67 -16.17
N ASP A 126 15.01 11.75 -16.69
CA ASP A 126 15.62 13.09 -16.61
C ASP A 126 15.39 13.78 -15.24
N LEU A 127 14.48 13.27 -14.42
CA LEU A 127 14.22 13.82 -13.09
C LEU A 127 15.11 13.19 -12.01
N TYR A 128 15.65 12.02 -12.27
CA TYR A 128 16.60 11.38 -11.37
C TYR A 128 18.01 11.82 -11.71
N LYS A 129 18.44 12.91 -11.13
CA LYS A 129 19.87 13.21 -11.04
C LYS A 129 20.42 12.39 -9.89
N GLU A 130 21.35 11.50 -10.23
CA GLU A 130 22.11 10.78 -9.21
C GLU A 130 22.67 11.82 -8.22
N PRO A 131 22.35 11.73 -6.93
CA PRO A 131 22.86 12.68 -5.96
C PRO A 131 24.38 12.64 -6.02
N ALA A 132 25.03 13.80 -6.03
CA ALA A 132 26.49 13.88 -5.96
C ALA A 132 26.97 12.97 -4.82
N GLU A 133 28.08 12.27 -5.06
CA GLU A 133 28.73 11.44 -4.04
C GLU A 133 29.01 12.32 -2.81
N VAL A 134 28.11 12.31 -1.86
CA VAL A 134 28.24 13.04 -0.60
C VAL A 134 28.60 12.01 0.44
N GLU A 135 29.66 12.28 1.17
CA GLU A 135 30.02 11.47 2.34
C GLU A 135 28.79 11.31 3.25
N ARG A 136 28.30 10.08 3.35
CA ARG A 136 27.11 9.78 4.19
C ARG A 136 27.49 10.01 5.63
N LYS A 137 27.03 11.08 6.23
CA LYS A 137 27.18 11.31 7.67
C LYS A 137 26.21 10.40 8.41
N GLU A 138 26.73 9.70 9.40
CA GLU A 138 25.90 8.91 10.32
C GLU A 138 24.90 9.85 11.00
N ILE A 139 23.60 9.51 10.93
CA ILE A 139 22.57 10.27 11.63
C ILE A 139 22.62 9.91 13.09
N ARG A 140 23.02 10.88 13.91
CA ARG A 140 23.08 10.77 15.39
C ARG A 140 22.09 11.76 15.99
N TRP A 141 21.46 11.38 17.09
CA TRP A 141 20.45 12.21 17.74
C TRP A 141 21.01 13.56 18.22
N ASP A 142 22.28 13.62 18.61
CA ASP A 142 22.98 14.84 19.01
C ASP A 142 23.24 15.82 17.84
N LEU A 143 23.09 15.35 16.62
CA LEU A 143 23.24 16.17 15.41
C LEU A 143 21.90 16.69 14.86
N ILE A 144 20.79 16.30 15.45
CA ILE A 144 19.44 16.67 15.00
C ILE A 144 18.98 17.85 15.85
N SER A 145 18.77 19.02 15.23
CA SER A 145 18.20 20.19 15.88
C SER A 145 16.71 20.29 15.59
N ILE A 146 15.92 20.72 16.58
CA ILE A 146 14.51 21.05 16.37
C ILE A 146 14.44 22.20 15.36
N ASN A 147 13.61 22.07 14.32
CA ASN A 147 13.48 22.99 13.18
C ASN A 147 14.63 22.97 12.18
N GLN A 148 15.53 22.01 12.22
CA GLN A 148 16.50 21.84 11.15
C GLN A 148 15.80 21.49 9.85
N PRO A 149 16.01 22.24 8.74
CA PRO A 149 15.47 21.88 7.45
C PRO A 149 16.14 20.59 6.98
N TRP A 150 15.34 19.55 6.72
CA TRP A 150 15.82 18.33 6.10
C TRP A 150 16.07 18.58 4.61
N PRO A 151 17.18 18.11 4.05
CA PRO A 151 17.38 18.18 2.62
C PRO A 151 16.26 17.40 1.93
N SER A 152 15.36 18.11 1.27
CA SER A 152 14.36 17.49 0.40
C SER A 152 15.04 17.21 -0.93
N TYR A 153 15.26 15.95 -1.23
CA TYR A 153 15.59 15.52 -2.59
C TYR A 153 14.28 15.60 -3.39
N ARG A 154 14.19 16.57 -4.28
CA ARG A 154 13.13 16.65 -5.29
C ARG A 154 13.66 16.07 -6.58
#